data_bb8d8c5371f12b455c442d34b81e3f12
#
_entry.id   bb8d8c5371f12b455c442d34b81e3f12
#
_cell.length_a   1.000
_cell.length_b   1.000
_cell.length_c   1.000
_cell.angle_alpha   90.00
_cell.angle_beta   90.00
_cell.angle_gamma   90.00
#
_symmetry.space_group_name_H-M   'P 1'
#
loop_
_entity.id
_entity.type
_entity.pdbx_description
1 polymer ?
#
loop_
_entity_poly.entity_id
_entity_poly.type
_entity_poly.pdbx_seq_one_letter_code
_entity_poly.pdbx_strand_id
1 'polypeptide(L)'
;MDNNLDLISELEKKIKTVRTKSFDLSFNELLDMYKNKELIIDPEYQRLFRWDSEQQSRFIESLLLEMPIPPIFVIEREEGIYELIDGLQRISTYMHFRGEHPDNTNVDPDQPDSKYLKLVGCDICKLLNGQTYLDLPKTLEIRLKRNFIRVEVLRKESDQRLRYHMFKRLNTGGSKLSEQEIRNCTIRLLSPTFNNFLITCSQYPSFKKCISSVSQEKIDQKYDQELVLRFFSVKNRQDEYVHDVSSYLTNCMEFFSTDNNFDYNKEEYIFQQTFDLLNKTLGDKTFSPATKKKKLASKFAIYHFEAISLSTAMHIEQLKKLNDKQLKILKSTLESIKFDDNFINMTTGGGKNYAGPLKERINFAEKKVSDFCNGL
;
A
#
# COMPACT_ATOMS: atom_id res chain seq x y z
N MET A 1 36.90 22.69 0.96
CA MET A 1 36.91 22.49 -0.50
C MET A 1 36.68 21.02 -0.86
N ASP A 2 37.14 20.05 -0.06
CA ASP A 2 36.97 18.60 -0.34
C ASP A 2 35.50 18.14 -0.38
N ASN A 3 34.65 18.60 0.54
CA ASN A 3 33.24 18.17 0.61
C ASN A 3 32.43 18.47 -0.66
N ASN A 4 32.76 19.54 -1.40
CA ASN A 4 32.04 19.90 -2.62
C ASN A 4 32.46 19.03 -3.83
N LEU A 5 33.72 18.63 -3.88
CA LEU A 5 34.24 17.74 -4.92
C LEU A 5 33.71 16.31 -4.72
N ASP A 6 33.60 15.85 -3.48
CA ASP A 6 33.01 14.56 -3.14
C ASP A 6 31.52 14.51 -3.49
N LEU A 7 30.77 15.60 -3.19
CA LEU A 7 29.36 15.70 -3.55
C LEU A 7 29.16 15.66 -5.08
N ILE A 8 29.94 16.40 -5.84
CA ILE A 8 29.87 16.42 -7.31
C ILE A 8 30.17 15.02 -7.87
N SER A 9 31.24 14.38 -7.39
CA SER A 9 31.65 13.04 -7.83
C SER A 9 30.56 11.99 -7.52
N GLU A 10 29.92 12.07 -6.36
CA GLU A 10 28.83 11.17 -5.99
C GLU A 10 27.61 11.39 -6.87
N LEU A 11 27.20 12.64 -7.11
CA LEU A 11 26.08 12.96 -8.00
C LEU A 11 26.35 12.49 -9.44
N GLU A 12 27.53 12.70 -9.97
CA GLU A 12 27.91 12.24 -11.32
C GLU A 12 27.86 10.72 -11.44
N LYS A 13 28.34 9.99 -10.41
CA LYS A 13 28.22 8.52 -10.37
C LYS A 13 26.74 8.10 -10.41
N LYS A 14 25.86 8.75 -9.66
CA LYS A 14 24.43 8.45 -9.64
C LYS A 14 23.75 8.80 -10.97
N ILE A 15 24.07 9.96 -11.57
CA ILE A 15 23.53 10.37 -12.88
C ILE A 15 23.85 9.32 -13.95
N LYS A 16 25.06 8.76 -13.95
CA LYS A 16 25.47 7.72 -14.91
C LYS A 16 24.67 6.41 -14.80
N THR A 17 24.02 6.17 -13.66
CA THR A 17 23.21 4.97 -13.44
C THR A 17 21.74 5.15 -13.83
N VAL A 18 21.32 6.37 -14.19
CA VAL A 18 19.96 6.66 -14.68
C VAL A 18 19.99 6.62 -16.22
N ARG A 19 19.19 5.75 -16.81
CA ARG A 19 19.01 5.67 -18.26
C ARG A 19 17.53 5.88 -18.59
N THR A 20 17.24 6.98 -19.25
CA THR A 20 15.88 7.34 -19.68
C THR A 20 15.82 7.54 -21.18
N LYS A 21 14.65 7.34 -21.74
CA LYS A 21 14.29 7.83 -23.08
C LYS A 21 12.85 8.34 -23.03
N SER A 22 12.50 9.21 -23.96
CA SER A 22 11.14 9.75 -24.07
C SER A 22 10.66 9.62 -25.50
N PHE A 23 9.38 9.37 -25.68
CA PHE A 23 8.72 9.40 -26.99
C PHE A 23 7.24 9.74 -26.81
N ASP A 24 6.60 10.12 -27.89
CA ASP A 24 5.17 10.42 -27.89
C ASP A 24 4.41 9.26 -28.57
N LEU A 25 3.35 8.78 -27.94
CA LEU A 25 2.45 7.75 -28.47
C LEU A 25 1.04 8.28 -28.60
N SER A 26 0.32 7.84 -29.63
CA SER A 26 -1.12 8.07 -29.69
C SER A 26 -1.83 7.23 -28.61
N PHE A 27 -2.96 7.71 -28.11
CA PHE A 27 -3.76 6.91 -27.19
C PHE A 27 -4.25 5.59 -27.80
N ASN A 28 -4.41 5.53 -29.12
CA ASN A 28 -4.76 4.28 -29.78
C ASN A 28 -3.60 3.28 -29.72
N GLU A 29 -2.37 3.74 -29.94
CA GLU A 29 -1.18 2.91 -29.84
C GLU A 29 -0.99 2.37 -28.42
N LEU A 30 -1.17 3.23 -27.39
CA LEU A 30 -1.13 2.77 -26.00
C LEU A 30 -2.14 1.67 -25.69
N LEU A 31 -3.36 1.79 -26.25
CA LEU A 31 -4.39 0.79 -26.08
C LEU A 31 -4.03 -0.54 -26.78
N ASP A 32 -3.44 -0.44 -27.98
CA ASP A 32 -2.99 -1.61 -28.74
C ASP A 32 -1.83 -2.29 -28.01
N MET A 33 -0.86 -1.54 -27.49
CA MET A 33 0.23 -2.07 -26.65
C MET A 33 -0.31 -2.78 -25.39
N TYR A 34 -1.35 -2.22 -24.76
CA TYR A 34 -1.99 -2.86 -23.61
C TYR A 34 -2.62 -4.21 -24.00
N LYS A 35 -3.38 -4.25 -25.11
CA LYS A 35 -4.01 -5.47 -25.62
C LYS A 35 -3.00 -6.55 -25.99
N ASN A 36 -1.88 -6.15 -26.56
CA ASN A 36 -0.79 -7.02 -26.98
C ASN A 36 0.15 -7.42 -25.84
N LYS A 37 -0.11 -6.94 -24.62
CA LYS A 37 0.76 -7.15 -23.42
C LYS A 37 2.17 -6.53 -23.55
N GLU A 38 2.32 -5.54 -24.41
CA GLU A 38 3.53 -4.72 -24.54
C GLU A 38 3.55 -3.59 -23.50
N LEU A 39 2.36 -3.12 -23.07
CA LEU A 39 2.18 -2.27 -21.90
C LEU A 39 1.50 -3.06 -20.78
N ILE A 40 2.26 -3.36 -19.74
CA ILE A 40 1.79 -4.08 -18.58
C ILE A 40 1.25 -3.08 -17.55
N ILE A 41 0.00 -3.26 -17.14
CA ILE A 41 -0.57 -2.60 -15.98
C ILE A 41 -0.83 -3.69 -14.95
N ASP A 42 -0.08 -3.66 -13.85
CA ASP A 42 -0.22 -4.68 -12.83
C ASP A 42 -1.62 -4.69 -12.22
N PRO A 43 -2.25 -5.87 -11.98
CA PRO A 43 -3.61 -5.95 -11.43
C PRO A 43 -3.77 -5.28 -10.07
N GLU A 44 -2.77 -5.35 -9.18
CA GLU A 44 -2.83 -4.64 -7.90
C GLU A 44 -2.74 -3.12 -8.10
N TYR A 45 -1.93 -2.65 -9.04
CA TYR A 45 -1.85 -1.25 -9.40
C TYR A 45 -3.14 -0.79 -10.09
N GLN A 46 -3.74 -1.61 -10.95
CA GLN A 46 -5.00 -1.32 -11.64
C GLN A 46 -6.16 -1.11 -10.65
N ARG A 47 -6.20 -1.82 -9.52
CA ARG A 47 -7.19 -1.62 -8.45
C ARG A 47 -7.08 -0.25 -7.76
N LEU A 48 -6.06 0.52 -8.04
CA LEU A 48 -5.86 1.87 -7.53
C LEU A 48 -6.52 2.94 -8.41
N PHE A 49 -7.35 2.56 -9.38
CA PHE A 49 -8.14 3.50 -10.16
C PHE A 49 -9.20 4.16 -9.26
N ARG A 50 -9.14 5.50 -9.14
CA ARG A 50 -9.91 6.26 -8.14
C ARG A 50 -10.55 7.53 -8.65
N TRP A 51 -10.31 7.89 -9.90
CA TRP A 51 -10.97 9.07 -10.44
C TRP A 51 -12.48 8.87 -10.49
N ASP A 52 -13.23 9.83 -9.93
CA ASP A 52 -14.66 9.88 -10.07
C ASP A 52 -15.08 10.21 -11.50
N SER A 53 -16.38 10.13 -11.79
CA SER A 53 -16.92 10.35 -13.14
C SER A 53 -16.66 11.76 -13.65
N GLU A 54 -16.61 12.77 -12.77
CA GLU A 54 -16.32 14.16 -13.19
C GLU A 54 -14.84 14.34 -13.54
N GLN A 55 -13.94 13.79 -12.74
CA GLN A 55 -12.49 13.83 -13.02
C GLN A 55 -12.17 13.12 -14.33
N GLN A 56 -12.76 11.95 -14.56
CA GLN A 56 -12.65 11.20 -15.81
C GLN A 56 -13.16 12.03 -16.99
N SER A 57 -14.33 12.65 -16.83
CA SER A 57 -14.97 13.45 -17.90
C SER A 57 -14.14 14.67 -18.29
N ARG A 58 -13.62 15.41 -17.29
CA ARG A 58 -12.73 16.56 -17.54
C ARG A 58 -11.43 16.16 -18.24
N PHE A 59 -10.91 14.96 -17.96
CA PHE A 59 -9.75 14.45 -18.67
C PHE A 59 -10.08 14.16 -20.14
N ILE A 60 -11.21 13.50 -20.45
CA ILE A 60 -11.67 13.28 -21.83
C ILE A 60 -11.94 14.59 -22.55
N GLU A 61 -12.57 15.55 -21.87
CA GLU A 61 -12.76 16.92 -22.41
C GLU A 61 -11.42 17.56 -22.76
N SER A 62 -10.42 17.45 -21.87
CA SER A 62 -9.07 17.98 -22.13
C SER A 62 -8.43 17.34 -23.37
N LEU A 63 -8.61 16.03 -23.56
CA LEU A 63 -8.12 15.33 -24.77
C LEU A 63 -8.83 15.82 -26.04
N LEU A 64 -10.14 15.98 -25.99
CA LEU A 64 -10.92 16.47 -27.15
C LEU A 64 -10.60 17.93 -27.50
N LEU A 65 -10.21 18.74 -26.51
CA LEU A 65 -9.75 20.10 -26.65
C LEU A 65 -8.27 20.26 -27.00
N GLU A 66 -7.55 19.12 -27.12
CA GLU A 66 -6.10 19.08 -27.40
C GLU A 66 -5.27 19.85 -26.35
N MET A 67 -5.74 19.87 -25.10
CA MET A 67 -5.02 20.53 -24.00
C MET A 67 -3.77 19.72 -23.60
N PRO A 68 -2.69 20.38 -23.17
CA PRO A 68 -1.51 19.69 -22.66
C PRO A 68 -1.88 18.80 -21.45
N ILE A 69 -1.43 17.56 -21.50
CA ILE A 69 -1.62 16.58 -20.41
C ILE A 69 -0.26 16.14 -19.86
N PRO A 70 -0.18 15.79 -18.56
CA PRO A 70 1.05 15.28 -17.96
C PRO A 70 1.50 13.98 -18.62
N PRO A 71 2.82 13.72 -18.73
CA PRO A 71 3.34 12.49 -19.29
C PRO A 71 2.99 11.28 -18.42
N ILE A 72 3.02 10.09 -19.01
CA ILE A 72 3.04 8.83 -18.26
C ILE A 72 4.49 8.35 -18.07
N PHE A 73 4.70 7.57 -17.03
CA PHE A 73 6.00 6.97 -16.75
C PHE A 73 5.91 5.46 -16.78
N VAL A 74 6.87 4.84 -17.46
CA VAL A 74 6.95 3.38 -17.60
C VAL A 74 8.37 2.89 -17.31
N ILE A 75 8.50 1.63 -16.90
CA ILE A 75 9.76 0.92 -16.80
C ILE A 75 9.85 -0.07 -17.96
N GLU A 76 10.93 -0.07 -18.68
CA GLU A 76 11.26 -1.10 -19.65
C GLU A 76 11.69 -2.39 -18.92
N ARG A 77 10.90 -3.45 -19.05
CA ARG A 77 11.19 -4.78 -18.48
C ARG A 77 12.10 -5.57 -19.41
N GLU A 78 11.66 -5.67 -20.64
CA GLU A 78 12.38 -6.27 -21.76
C GLU A 78 12.31 -5.29 -22.94
N GLU A 79 13.05 -5.53 -23.99
CA GLU A 79 13.02 -4.66 -25.16
C GLU A 79 11.61 -4.60 -25.78
N GLY A 80 11.02 -3.42 -25.78
CA GLY A 80 9.65 -3.17 -26.27
C GLY A 80 8.53 -3.52 -25.28
N ILE A 81 8.83 -4.07 -24.11
CA ILE A 81 7.83 -4.39 -23.09
C ILE A 81 7.97 -3.41 -21.91
N TYR A 82 6.91 -2.71 -21.62
CA TYR A 82 6.88 -1.64 -20.63
C TYR A 82 5.90 -1.96 -19.50
N GLU A 83 6.23 -1.57 -18.28
CA GLU A 83 5.35 -1.63 -17.13
C GLU A 83 5.02 -0.20 -16.67
N LEU A 84 3.73 0.09 -16.51
CA LEU A 84 3.24 1.39 -16.07
C LEU A 84 3.59 1.65 -14.61
N ILE A 85 4.16 2.83 -14.33
CA ILE A 85 4.51 3.29 -12.98
C ILE A 85 3.82 4.59 -12.57
N ASP A 86 3.43 5.43 -13.53
CA ASP A 86 2.52 6.57 -13.31
C ASP A 86 1.69 6.80 -14.55
N GLY A 87 0.46 7.29 -14.37
CA GLY A 87 -0.50 7.56 -15.43
C GLY A 87 -1.69 6.60 -15.45
N LEU A 88 -1.84 5.73 -14.44
CA LEU A 88 -2.95 4.79 -14.35
C LEU A 88 -4.31 5.45 -14.57
N GLN A 89 -4.58 6.55 -13.86
CA GLN A 89 -5.87 7.25 -13.94
C GLN A 89 -6.16 7.71 -15.38
N ARG A 90 -5.15 8.21 -16.08
CA ARG A 90 -5.26 8.71 -17.47
C ARG A 90 -5.55 7.57 -18.46
N ILE A 91 -4.77 6.48 -18.38
CA ILE A 91 -4.94 5.34 -19.28
C ILE A 91 -6.27 4.63 -19.01
N SER A 92 -6.60 4.36 -17.74
CA SER A 92 -7.84 3.68 -17.35
C SER A 92 -9.07 4.51 -17.75
N THR A 93 -9.03 5.83 -17.60
CA THR A 93 -10.11 6.72 -18.06
C THR A 93 -10.31 6.64 -19.57
N TYR A 94 -9.23 6.67 -20.35
CA TYR A 94 -9.32 6.51 -21.79
C TYR A 94 -9.91 5.15 -22.17
N MET A 95 -9.45 4.06 -21.53
CA MET A 95 -10.01 2.71 -21.74
C MET A 95 -11.49 2.65 -21.38
N HIS A 96 -11.89 3.25 -20.25
CA HIS A 96 -13.28 3.27 -19.80
C HIS A 96 -14.16 4.04 -20.80
N PHE A 97 -13.72 5.22 -21.25
CA PHE A 97 -14.46 5.98 -22.27
C PHE A 97 -14.59 5.21 -23.59
N ARG A 98 -13.58 4.44 -23.97
CA ARG A 98 -13.58 3.58 -25.16
C ARG A 98 -14.40 2.27 -24.98
N GLY A 99 -14.90 1.98 -23.76
CA GLY A 99 -15.58 0.72 -23.44
C GLY A 99 -14.64 -0.50 -23.45
N GLU A 100 -13.35 -0.28 -23.24
CA GLU A 100 -12.27 -1.27 -23.31
C GLU A 100 -11.54 -1.44 -21.96
N HIS A 101 -12.16 -0.96 -20.85
CA HIS A 101 -11.61 -1.12 -19.52
C HIS A 101 -11.69 -2.59 -19.06
N PRO A 102 -10.64 -3.15 -18.44
CA PRO A 102 -10.62 -4.55 -18.00
C PRO A 102 -11.77 -4.96 -17.08
N ASP A 103 -12.25 -4.06 -16.23
CA ASP A 103 -13.36 -4.33 -15.32
C ASP A 103 -14.73 -4.44 -16.01
N ASN A 104 -14.80 -4.16 -17.31
CA ASN A 104 -16.02 -4.30 -18.12
C ASN A 104 -16.44 -5.76 -18.36
N THR A 105 -15.77 -6.75 -17.76
CA THR A 105 -16.13 -8.19 -17.86
C THR A 105 -17.49 -8.53 -17.23
N ASN A 106 -18.03 -7.66 -16.36
CA ASN A 106 -19.30 -7.82 -15.64
C ASN A 106 -20.38 -6.83 -16.13
N VAL A 107 -20.32 -6.40 -17.39
CA VAL A 107 -21.37 -5.53 -17.97
C VAL A 107 -22.70 -6.26 -17.97
N ASP A 108 -23.74 -5.59 -17.46
CA ASP A 108 -25.11 -6.08 -17.49
C ASP A 108 -25.52 -6.35 -18.95
N PRO A 109 -25.90 -7.59 -19.31
CA PRO A 109 -26.35 -7.91 -20.66
C PRO A 109 -27.53 -7.05 -21.13
N ASP A 110 -28.36 -6.58 -20.21
CA ASP A 110 -29.53 -5.75 -20.50
C ASP A 110 -29.16 -4.26 -20.66
N GLN A 111 -27.92 -3.87 -20.34
CA GLN A 111 -27.39 -2.52 -20.49
C GLN A 111 -25.99 -2.53 -21.11
N PRO A 112 -25.82 -2.96 -22.35
CA PRO A 112 -24.50 -3.14 -22.99
C PRO A 112 -23.71 -1.82 -23.09
N ASP A 113 -24.37 -0.68 -23.09
CA ASP A 113 -23.74 0.64 -23.16
C ASP A 113 -23.17 1.11 -21.80
N SER A 114 -23.50 0.42 -20.70
CA SER A 114 -22.98 0.73 -19.36
C SER A 114 -21.45 0.54 -19.23
N LYS A 115 -20.83 -0.13 -20.20
CA LYS A 115 -19.37 -0.27 -20.31
C LYS A 115 -18.66 1.02 -20.73
N TYR A 116 -19.37 1.99 -21.29
CA TYR A 116 -18.81 3.26 -21.73
C TYR A 116 -18.98 4.34 -20.65
N LEU A 117 -17.92 5.09 -20.38
CA LEU A 117 -18.02 6.27 -19.54
C LEU A 117 -18.99 7.27 -20.16
N LYS A 118 -20.02 7.65 -19.41
CA LYS A 118 -20.91 8.76 -19.77
C LYS A 118 -20.35 10.05 -19.18
N LEU A 119 -20.07 11.05 -20.01
CA LEU A 119 -19.44 12.29 -19.58
C LEU A 119 -20.39 13.12 -18.70
N VAL A 120 -19.86 13.64 -17.60
CA VAL A 120 -20.56 14.49 -16.64
C VAL A 120 -19.62 15.56 -16.09
N GLY A 121 -20.13 16.75 -15.77
CA GLY A 121 -19.30 17.80 -15.17
C GLY A 121 -18.24 18.40 -16.09
N CYS A 122 -18.40 18.28 -17.43
CA CYS A 122 -17.62 19.03 -18.40
C CYS A 122 -17.99 20.51 -18.29
N ASP A 123 -17.02 21.36 -18.01
CA ASP A 123 -17.23 22.78 -17.72
C ASP A 123 -16.85 23.71 -18.86
N ILE A 124 -15.98 23.30 -19.76
CA ILE A 124 -15.56 24.07 -20.94
C ILE A 124 -16.53 23.83 -22.10
N CYS A 125 -16.75 22.55 -22.47
CA CYS A 125 -17.67 22.17 -23.54
C CYS A 125 -18.89 21.44 -22.96
N LYS A 126 -19.89 22.19 -22.49
CA LYS A 126 -21.08 21.64 -21.83
C LYS A 126 -21.88 20.65 -22.67
N LEU A 127 -21.77 20.71 -24.01
CA LEU A 127 -22.43 19.77 -24.92
C LEU A 127 -21.87 18.35 -24.85
N LEU A 128 -20.71 18.16 -24.24
CA LEU A 128 -20.16 16.84 -23.98
C LEU A 128 -20.89 16.10 -22.84
N ASN A 129 -21.56 16.82 -21.94
CA ASN A 129 -22.27 16.19 -20.85
C ASN A 129 -23.43 15.32 -21.38
N GLY A 130 -23.45 14.07 -20.89
CA GLY A 130 -24.41 13.06 -21.31
C GLY A 130 -23.94 12.22 -22.50
N GLN A 131 -22.88 12.60 -23.19
CA GLN A 131 -22.33 11.86 -24.32
C GLN A 131 -21.47 10.68 -23.85
N THR A 132 -21.45 9.62 -24.63
CA THR A 132 -20.53 8.48 -24.53
C THR A 132 -19.61 8.48 -25.76
N TYR A 133 -18.65 7.56 -25.80
CA TYR A 133 -17.80 7.40 -26.98
C TYR A 133 -18.60 7.10 -28.27
N LEU A 134 -19.72 6.37 -28.14
CA LEU A 134 -20.58 5.99 -29.28
C LEU A 134 -21.34 7.20 -29.87
N ASP A 135 -21.56 8.23 -29.08
CA ASP A 135 -22.29 9.42 -29.50
C ASP A 135 -21.38 10.43 -30.22
N LEU A 136 -20.06 10.20 -30.21
CA LEU A 136 -19.13 11.15 -30.80
C LEU A 136 -19.21 11.17 -32.34
N PRO A 137 -19.24 12.36 -32.97
CA PRO A 137 -19.02 12.48 -34.40
C PRO A 137 -17.68 11.88 -34.82
N LYS A 138 -17.63 11.28 -36.01
CA LYS A 138 -16.44 10.59 -36.52
C LYS A 138 -15.15 11.43 -36.46
N THR A 139 -15.27 12.73 -36.66
CA THR A 139 -14.13 13.66 -36.56
C THR A 139 -13.54 13.70 -35.15
N LEU A 140 -14.40 13.71 -34.12
CA LEU A 140 -13.95 13.71 -32.71
C LEU A 140 -13.40 12.36 -32.29
N GLU A 141 -13.96 11.24 -32.78
CA GLU A 141 -13.35 9.92 -32.55
C GLU A 141 -11.92 9.86 -33.12
N ILE A 142 -11.71 10.35 -34.34
CA ILE A 142 -10.39 10.38 -35.00
C ILE A 142 -9.43 11.27 -34.20
N ARG A 143 -9.88 12.45 -33.78
CA ARG A 143 -9.10 13.37 -32.95
C ARG A 143 -8.66 12.69 -31.64
N LEU A 144 -9.59 12.08 -30.91
CA LEU A 144 -9.33 11.40 -29.67
C LEU A 144 -8.31 10.24 -29.83
N LYS A 145 -8.45 9.43 -30.88
CA LYS A 145 -7.53 8.32 -31.18
C LYS A 145 -6.13 8.79 -31.52
N ARG A 146 -5.99 9.92 -32.20
CA ARG A 146 -4.71 10.49 -32.65
C ARG A 146 -4.09 11.43 -31.63
N ASN A 147 -4.84 11.83 -30.60
CA ASN A 147 -4.26 12.59 -29.50
C ASN A 147 -3.10 11.79 -28.91
N PHE A 148 -2.04 12.47 -28.55
CA PHE A 148 -0.81 11.81 -28.08
C PHE A 148 -0.52 12.13 -26.61
N ILE A 149 0.23 11.24 -26.00
CA ILE A 149 0.77 11.42 -24.66
C ILE A 149 2.27 11.15 -24.68
N ARG A 150 2.99 11.97 -23.94
CA ARG A 150 4.42 11.72 -23.71
C ARG A 150 4.63 10.55 -22.78
N VAL A 151 5.50 9.64 -23.16
CA VAL A 151 5.92 8.47 -22.40
C VAL A 151 7.37 8.67 -21.98
N GLU A 152 7.58 8.73 -20.67
CA GLU A 152 8.92 8.79 -20.07
C GLU A 152 9.30 7.37 -19.63
N VAL A 153 10.36 6.85 -20.23
CA VAL A 153 10.79 5.47 -20.02
C VAL A 153 12.03 5.41 -19.14
N LEU A 154 11.95 4.67 -18.05
CA LEU A 154 13.13 4.20 -17.35
C LEU A 154 13.61 2.90 -18.00
N ARG A 155 14.79 2.94 -18.57
CA ARG A 155 15.33 1.79 -19.26
C ARG A 155 15.77 0.69 -18.28
N LYS A 156 15.76 -0.55 -18.77
CA LYS A 156 16.14 -1.75 -17.99
C LYS A 156 17.56 -1.69 -17.43
N GLU A 157 18.44 -0.93 -18.05
CA GLU A 157 19.84 -0.72 -17.61
C GLU A 157 19.93 0.27 -16.43
N SER A 158 18.85 0.94 -16.05
CA SER A 158 18.85 1.82 -14.88
C SER A 158 18.99 1.02 -13.60
N ASP A 159 19.71 1.60 -12.62
CA ASP A 159 19.83 1.02 -11.28
C ASP A 159 18.45 0.74 -10.65
N GLN A 160 18.27 -0.46 -10.09
CA GLN A 160 17.00 -0.91 -9.56
C GLN A 160 16.51 -0.06 -8.39
N ARG A 161 17.42 0.43 -7.53
CA ARG A 161 17.07 1.31 -6.40
C ARG A 161 16.65 2.70 -6.90
N LEU A 162 17.26 3.19 -7.98
CA LEU A 162 16.86 4.45 -8.58
C LEU A 162 15.49 4.36 -9.24
N ARG A 163 15.15 3.25 -9.88
CA ARG A 163 13.79 2.98 -10.39
C ARG A 163 12.77 3.06 -9.26
N TYR A 164 13.06 2.41 -8.13
CA TYR A 164 12.26 2.47 -6.92
C TYR A 164 12.06 3.91 -6.42
N HIS A 165 13.15 4.68 -6.27
CA HIS A 165 13.05 6.07 -5.79
C HIS A 165 12.29 6.99 -6.74
N MET A 166 12.42 6.80 -8.06
CA MET A 166 11.64 7.55 -9.04
C MET A 166 10.15 7.23 -8.94
N PHE A 167 9.79 5.95 -8.89
CA PHE A 167 8.40 5.56 -8.69
C PHE A 167 7.80 6.21 -7.43
N LYS A 168 8.50 6.12 -6.30
CA LYS A 168 8.06 6.74 -5.05
C LYS A 168 7.83 8.25 -5.20
N ARG A 169 8.75 8.96 -5.86
CA ARG A 169 8.66 10.41 -6.05
C ARG A 169 7.54 10.82 -7.01
N LEU A 170 7.31 10.08 -8.08
CA LEU A 170 6.28 10.37 -9.08
C LEU A 170 4.87 10.20 -8.48
N ASN A 171 4.65 9.14 -7.69
CA ASN A 171 3.34 8.85 -7.11
C ASN A 171 2.98 9.73 -5.90
N THR A 172 3.88 10.56 -5.39
CA THR A 172 3.57 11.52 -4.32
C THR A 172 2.81 12.76 -4.80
N GLY A 173 2.70 12.99 -6.10
CA GLY A 173 2.08 14.20 -6.69
C GLY A 173 0.67 14.02 -7.29
N GLY A 174 0.14 12.79 -7.34
CA GLY A 174 -1.14 12.45 -7.98
C GLY A 174 -2.31 12.18 -7.03
N SER A 175 -3.24 11.31 -7.42
CA SER A 175 -4.31 10.82 -6.54
C SER A 175 -3.67 10.14 -5.32
N LYS A 176 -4.13 10.53 -4.13
CA LYS A 176 -3.49 10.15 -2.85
C LYS A 176 -3.55 8.64 -2.62
N LEU A 177 -2.53 7.93 -3.08
CA LEU A 177 -2.28 6.58 -2.64
C LEU A 177 -1.83 6.61 -1.18
N SER A 178 -2.21 5.60 -0.41
CA SER A 178 -1.67 5.41 0.92
C SER A 178 -0.17 5.07 0.84
N GLU A 179 0.56 5.32 1.92
CA GLU A 179 1.98 4.99 2.00
C GLU A 179 2.24 3.48 1.76
N GLN A 180 1.31 2.61 2.19
CA GLN A 180 1.46 1.17 1.97
C GLN A 180 1.19 0.77 0.53
N GLU A 181 0.24 1.40 -0.15
CA GLU A 181 0.01 1.17 -1.58
C GLU A 181 1.25 1.54 -2.40
N ILE A 182 1.87 2.69 -2.07
CA ILE A 182 3.14 3.11 -2.70
C ILE A 182 4.24 2.07 -2.42
N ARG A 183 4.38 1.62 -1.16
CA ARG A 183 5.36 0.58 -0.80
C ARG A 183 5.15 -0.70 -1.57
N ASN A 184 3.92 -1.19 -1.67
CA ASN A 184 3.61 -2.42 -2.41
C ASN A 184 3.99 -2.34 -3.88
N CYS A 185 3.63 -1.24 -4.54
CA CYS A 185 3.97 -1.04 -5.95
C CYS A 185 5.49 -0.97 -6.16
N THR A 186 6.20 -0.28 -5.25
CA THR A 186 7.65 -0.06 -5.39
C THR A 186 8.47 -1.28 -5.04
N ILE A 187 8.11 -1.99 -3.96
CA ILE A 187 8.92 -3.12 -3.48
C ILE A 187 8.89 -4.31 -4.42
N ARG A 188 7.83 -4.47 -5.19
CA ARG A 188 7.74 -5.52 -6.23
C ARG A 188 8.82 -5.38 -7.30
N LEU A 189 9.33 -4.17 -7.51
CA LEU A 189 10.48 -3.94 -8.39
C LEU A 189 11.78 -4.49 -7.79
N LEU A 190 11.87 -4.61 -6.46
CA LEU A 190 13.02 -5.15 -5.74
C LEU A 190 12.85 -6.64 -5.44
N SER A 191 11.74 -7.02 -4.84
CA SER A 191 11.45 -8.40 -4.44
C SER A 191 9.95 -8.69 -4.41
N PRO A 192 9.41 -9.39 -5.40
CA PRO A 192 8.02 -9.87 -5.36
C PRO A 192 7.76 -10.80 -4.16
N THR A 193 8.76 -11.56 -3.73
CA THR A 193 8.63 -12.57 -2.67
C THR A 193 8.22 -11.94 -1.35
N PHE A 194 8.90 -10.87 -0.91
CA PHE A 194 8.57 -10.22 0.34
C PHE A 194 7.20 -9.53 0.29
N ASN A 195 6.85 -8.92 -0.84
CA ASN A 195 5.52 -8.34 -1.02
C ASN A 195 4.41 -9.40 -0.91
N ASN A 196 4.58 -10.54 -1.57
CA ASN A 196 3.61 -11.65 -1.49
C ASN A 196 3.51 -12.22 -0.07
N PHE A 197 4.62 -12.29 0.65
CA PHE A 197 4.64 -12.68 2.07
C PHE A 197 3.77 -11.75 2.94
N LEU A 198 3.90 -10.44 2.79
CA LEU A 198 3.05 -9.48 3.51
C LEU A 198 1.56 -9.66 3.17
N ILE A 199 1.25 -9.85 1.88
CA ILE A 199 -0.12 -10.08 1.41
C ILE A 199 -0.67 -11.37 2.05
N THR A 200 0.07 -12.47 2.03
CA THR A 200 -0.34 -13.74 2.62
C THR A 200 -0.62 -13.61 4.11
N CYS A 201 0.30 -13.00 4.86
CA CYS A 201 0.10 -12.74 6.29
C CYS A 201 -1.12 -11.86 6.56
N SER A 202 -1.38 -10.83 5.73
CA SER A 202 -2.53 -9.94 5.91
C SER A 202 -3.88 -10.66 5.70
N GLN A 203 -3.90 -11.75 4.94
CA GLN A 203 -5.11 -12.54 4.70
C GLN A 203 -5.33 -13.64 5.75
N TYR A 204 -4.40 -13.81 6.70
CA TYR A 204 -4.51 -14.84 7.72
C TYR A 204 -5.77 -14.66 8.58
N PRO A 205 -6.65 -15.68 8.72
CA PRO A 205 -7.98 -15.51 9.32
C PRO A 205 -7.96 -14.96 10.75
N SER A 206 -7.06 -15.46 11.61
CA SER A 206 -6.96 -14.99 12.99
C SER A 206 -6.46 -13.54 13.07
N PHE A 207 -5.53 -13.14 12.21
CA PHE A 207 -5.10 -11.75 12.09
C PHE A 207 -6.26 -10.84 11.69
N LYS A 208 -6.99 -11.18 10.61
CA LYS A 208 -8.17 -10.43 10.15
C LYS A 208 -9.22 -10.27 11.24
N LYS A 209 -9.43 -11.32 12.05
CA LYS A 209 -10.36 -11.26 13.19
C LYS A 209 -9.87 -10.29 14.25
N CYS A 210 -8.59 -10.32 14.60
CA CYS A 210 -8.00 -9.41 15.58
C CYS A 210 -8.05 -7.92 15.17
N ILE A 211 -7.99 -7.63 13.87
CA ILE A 211 -8.03 -6.26 13.33
C ILE A 211 -9.41 -5.85 12.79
N SER A 212 -10.45 -6.65 13.00
CA SER A 212 -11.80 -6.43 12.41
C SER A 212 -12.46 -5.09 12.81
N SER A 213 -11.93 -4.39 13.80
CA SER A 213 -12.35 -3.03 14.18
C SER A 213 -11.63 -1.90 13.38
N VAL A 214 -10.74 -2.24 12.45
CA VAL A 214 -10.21 -1.31 11.45
C VAL A 214 -11.30 -1.02 10.42
N SER A 215 -11.47 0.24 10.01
CA SER A 215 -12.48 0.62 9.01
C SER A 215 -12.17 0.02 7.64
N GLN A 216 -13.22 -0.29 6.88
CA GLN A 216 -13.07 -0.85 5.52
C GLN A 216 -12.25 0.09 4.62
N GLU A 217 -12.47 1.40 4.70
CA GLU A 217 -11.68 2.39 3.98
C GLU A 217 -10.17 2.23 4.20
N LYS A 218 -9.73 1.97 5.44
CA LYS A 218 -8.31 1.72 5.74
C LYS A 218 -7.84 0.38 5.19
N ILE A 219 -8.67 -0.65 5.22
CA ILE A 219 -8.34 -1.95 4.62
C ILE A 219 -8.18 -1.82 3.11
N ASP A 220 -9.06 -1.07 2.44
CA ASP A 220 -8.95 -0.79 1.01
C ASP A 220 -7.66 -0.03 0.68
N GLN A 221 -7.17 0.80 1.60
CA GLN A 221 -5.87 1.50 1.56
C GLN A 221 -4.68 0.62 1.98
N LYS A 222 -4.85 -0.71 2.09
CA LYS A 222 -3.80 -1.68 2.47
C LYS A 222 -3.20 -1.49 3.87
N TYR A 223 -3.98 -0.92 4.79
CA TYR A 223 -3.53 -0.72 6.16
C TYR A 223 -3.31 -2.05 6.92
N ASP A 224 -4.04 -3.10 6.57
CA ASP A 224 -3.80 -4.48 7.03
C ASP A 224 -2.37 -4.96 6.71
N GLN A 225 -1.90 -4.70 5.50
CA GLN A 225 -0.55 -5.04 5.07
C GLN A 225 0.51 -4.14 5.74
N GLU A 226 0.18 -2.86 5.99
CA GLU A 226 1.04 -1.98 6.79
C GLU A 226 1.19 -2.50 8.23
N LEU A 227 0.13 -3.00 8.83
CA LEU A 227 0.19 -3.60 10.17
C LEU A 227 1.07 -4.86 10.20
N VAL A 228 1.01 -5.71 9.18
CA VAL A 228 1.92 -6.86 9.05
C VAL A 228 3.36 -6.39 8.93
N LEU A 229 3.64 -5.43 8.05
CA LEU A 229 4.98 -4.85 7.91
C LEU A 229 5.46 -4.27 9.24
N ARG A 230 4.61 -3.52 9.95
CA ARG A 230 4.92 -2.92 11.24
C ARG A 230 5.25 -3.98 12.30
N PHE A 231 4.52 -5.09 12.33
CA PHE A 231 4.81 -6.21 13.23
C PHE A 231 6.24 -6.75 13.01
N PHE A 232 6.62 -7.08 11.78
CA PHE A 232 7.95 -7.60 11.48
C PHE A 232 9.04 -6.54 11.65
N SER A 233 8.77 -5.28 11.28
CA SER A 233 9.72 -4.19 11.44
C SER A 233 10.06 -3.95 12.90
N VAL A 234 9.06 -3.80 13.76
CA VAL A 234 9.32 -3.54 15.18
C VAL A 234 9.88 -4.79 15.88
N LYS A 235 9.44 -6.01 15.49
CA LYS A 235 9.99 -7.25 16.04
C LYS A 235 11.49 -7.42 15.75
N ASN A 236 11.92 -7.11 14.53
CA ASN A 236 13.26 -7.46 14.07
C ASN A 236 14.24 -6.26 14.00
N ARG A 237 13.72 -5.02 13.96
CA ARG A 237 14.52 -3.80 13.78
C ARG A 237 14.04 -2.64 14.68
N GLN A 238 13.61 -2.92 15.89
CA GLN A 238 13.06 -1.92 16.82
C GLN A 238 14.05 -0.78 17.11
N ASP A 239 15.35 -1.07 17.15
CA ASP A 239 16.38 -0.06 17.46
C ASP A 239 16.54 1.00 16.37
N GLU A 240 16.07 0.73 15.15
CA GLU A 240 16.08 1.65 14.02
C GLU A 240 14.81 2.49 13.92
N TYR A 241 13.89 2.34 14.87
CA TYR A 241 12.64 3.08 14.86
C TYR A 241 12.88 4.57 15.02
N VAL A 242 12.37 5.36 14.08
CA VAL A 242 12.46 6.82 14.03
C VAL A 242 11.07 7.46 14.11
N HIS A 243 11.02 8.77 14.35
CA HIS A 243 9.75 9.51 14.47
C HIS A 243 8.89 9.43 13.20
N ASP A 244 9.51 9.51 12.02
CA ASP A 244 8.83 9.27 10.75
C ASP A 244 8.62 7.77 10.54
N VAL A 245 7.48 7.30 10.99
CA VAL A 245 7.07 5.90 10.88
C VAL A 245 7.00 5.44 9.43
N SER A 246 6.57 6.30 8.51
CA SER A 246 6.49 5.94 7.09
C SER A 246 7.86 5.66 6.50
N SER A 247 8.84 6.52 6.76
CA SER A 247 10.23 6.29 6.32
C SER A 247 10.84 5.05 6.99
N TYR A 248 10.59 4.85 8.29
CA TYR A 248 11.03 3.66 9.00
C TYR A 248 10.50 2.36 8.36
N LEU A 249 9.20 2.27 8.13
CA LEU A 249 8.58 1.09 7.51
C LEU A 249 9.08 0.87 6.07
N THR A 250 9.32 1.94 5.33
CA THR A 250 9.89 1.85 3.99
C THR A 250 11.31 1.27 4.03
N ASN A 251 12.17 1.77 4.91
CA ASN A 251 13.54 1.27 5.06
C ASN A 251 13.55 -0.21 5.52
N CYS A 252 12.66 -0.59 6.44
CA CYS A 252 12.52 -1.99 6.85
C CYS A 252 12.05 -2.88 5.70
N MET A 253 11.07 -2.42 4.91
CA MET A 253 10.57 -3.16 3.77
C MET A 253 11.65 -3.37 2.70
N GLU A 254 12.45 -2.35 2.42
CA GLU A 254 13.61 -2.44 1.53
C GLU A 254 14.64 -3.44 2.06
N PHE A 255 14.96 -3.35 3.35
CA PHE A 255 15.91 -4.27 3.99
C PHE A 255 15.45 -5.73 3.88
N PHE A 256 14.25 -6.05 4.35
CA PHE A 256 13.74 -7.43 4.31
C PHE A 256 13.61 -7.98 2.89
N SER A 257 13.40 -7.11 1.90
CA SER A 257 13.31 -7.52 0.50
C SER A 257 14.65 -7.92 -0.11
N THR A 258 15.75 -7.46 0.48
CA THR A 258 17.11 -7.72 0.00
C THR A 258 17.93 -8.59 0.96
N ASP A 259 17.39 -8.90 2.14
CA ASP A 259 18.05 -9.74 3.14
C ASP A 259 17.83 -11.23 2.82
N ASN A 260 18.89 -11.88 2.37
CA ASN A 260 18.89 -13.32 2.10
C ASN A 260 18.75 -14.20 3.36
N ASN A 261 18.90 -13.62 4.54
CA ASN A 261 18.80 -14.33 5.82
C ASN A 261 17.40 -14.21 6.45
N PHE A 262 16.46 -13.50 5.81
CA PHE A 262 15.09 -13.41 6.31
C PHE A 262 14.39 -14.76 6.14
N ASP A 263 14.18 -15.45 7.27
CA ASP A 263 13.53 -16.76 7.30
C ASP A 263 12.01 -16.62 7.25
N TYR A 264 11.45 -16.63 6.05
CA TYR A 264 10.02 -16.50 5.80
C TYR A 264 9.18 -17.53 6.57
N ASN A 265 9.61 -18.80 6.64
CA ASN A 265 8.84 -19.85 7.29
C ASN A 265 8.77 -19.64 8.79
N LYS A 266 9.90 -19.29 9.42
CA LYS A 266 9.97 -18.99 10.84
C LYS A 266 9.15 -17.76 11.20
N GLU A 267 9.26 -16.69 10.40
CA GLU A 267 8.54 -15.44 10.64
C GLU A 267 7.03 -15.62 10.47
N GLU A 268 6.61 -16.34 9.43
CA GLU A 268 5.20 -16.67 9.21
C GLU A 268 4.64 -17.52 10.36
N TYR A 269 5.37 -18.53 10.79
CA TYR A 269 4.99 -19.36 11.94
C TYR A 269 4.79 -18.53 13.21
N ILE A 270 5.74 -17.66 13.57
CA ILE A 270 5.62 -16.79 14.74
C ILE A 270 4.39 -15.88 14.61
N PHE A 271 4.17 -15.31 13.44
CA PHE A 271 3.02 -14.46 13.17
C PHE A 271 1.70 -15.22 13.38
N GLN A 272 1.56 -16.38 12.74
CA GLN A 272 0.35 -17.18 12.81
C GLN A 272 0.05 -17.63 14.24
N GLN A 273 1.05 -18.18 14.96
CA GLN A 273 0.86 -18.60 16.35
C GLN A 273 0.49 -17.43 17.27
N THR A 274 1.09 -16.26 17.06
CA THR A 274 0.77 -15.05 17.83
C THR A 274 -0.69 -14.64 17.63
N PHE A 275 -1.15 -14.55 16.38
CA PHE A 275 -2.50 -14.10 16.10
C PHE A 275 -3.55 -15.18 16.39
N ASP A 276 -3.24 -16.46 16.30
CA ASP A 276 -4.11 -17.54 16.77
C ASP A 276 -4.37 -17.44 18.26
N LEU A 277 -3.32 -17.23 19.04
CA LEU A 277 -3.43 -17.08 20.48
C LEU A 277 -4.23 -15.83 20.88
N LEU A 278 -3.94 -14.71 20.24
CA LEU A 278 -4.65 -13.44 20.47
C LEU A 278 -6.13 -13.54 20.06
N ASN A 279 -6.42 -14.22 18.97
CA ASN A 279 -7.80 -14.46 18.54
C ASN A 279 -8.55 -15.36 19.54
N LYS A 280 -7.93 -16.43 20.04
CA LYS A 280 -8.51 -17.32 21.05
C LYS A 280 -8.78 -16.61 22.38
N THR A 281 -7.98 -15.61 22.75
CA THR A 281 -8.11 -14.89 24.02
C THR A 281 -9.03 -13.69 23.93
N LEU A 282 -8.75 -12.73 23.08
CA LEU A 282 -9.41 -11.41 22.98
C LEU A 282 -10.24 -11.20 21.71
N GLY A 283 -9.99 -11.99 20.67
CA GLY A 283 -10.70 -11.91 19.38
C GLY A 283 -10.70 -10.51 18.77
N ASP A 284 -11.86 -10.00 18.42
CA ASP A 284 -12.06 -8.66 17.85
C ASP A 284 -11.72 -7.50 18.80
N LYS A 285 -11.54 -7.79 20.10
CA LYS A 285 -11.12 -6.81 21.12
C LYS A 285 -9.63 -6.78 21.37
N THR A 286 -8.84 -7.54 20.63
CA THR A 286 -7.38 -7.66 20.83
C THR A 286 -6.69 -6.30 20.88
N PHE A 287 -7.03 -5.38 20.01
CA PHE A 287 -6.37 -4.07 19.91
C PHE A 287 -7.29 -2.89 20.29
N SER A 288 -8.34 -3.19 21.02
CA SER A 288 -9.28 -2.19 21.52
C SER A 288 -8.74 -1.50 22.77
N PRO A 289 -8.75 -0.15 22.87
CA PRO A 289 -8.36 0.58 24.06
C PRO A 289 -9.46 0.50 25.14
N ALA A 290 -9.08 0.76 26.39
CA ALA A 290 -10.02 0.94 27.49
C ALA A 290 -10.85 2.22 27.33
N THR A 291 -12.12 2.17 27.74
CA THR A 291 -12.97 3.35 27.87
C THR A 291 -12.96 3.85 29.33
N LYS A 292 -13.42 5.09 29.55
CA LYS A 292 -13.60 5.66 30.89
C LYS A 292 -14.52 4.80 31.80
N LYS A 293 -15.40 3.99 31.21
CA LYS A 293 -16.28 3.07 31.94
C LYS A 293 -15.66 1.69 32.18
N LYS A 294 -14.36 1.55 32.07
CA LYS A 294 -13.60 0.29 32.21
C LYS A 294 -14.14 -0.85 31.32
N LYS A 295 -14.51 -0.53 30.10
CA LYS A 295 -14.87 -1.51 29.05
C LYS A 295 -13.94 -1.33 27.85
N LEU A 296 -13.75 -2.37 27.05
CA LEU A 296 -12.99 -2.26 25.81
C LEU A 296 -13.84 -1.57 24.73
N ALA A 297 -13.25 -0.60 24.05
CA ALA A 297 -13.89 0.15 22.96
C ALA A 297 -14.10 -0.74 21.73
N SER A 298 -15.00 -0.32 20.83
CA SER A 298 -15.14 -0.97 19.52
C SER A 298 -14.35 -0.20 18.45
N LYS A 299 -13.05 0.01 18.70
CA LYS A 299 -12.15 0.66 17.73
C LYS A 299 -10.74 0.09 17.84
N PHE A 300 -10.01 0.15 16.74
CA PHE A 300 -8.62 -0.23 16.67
C PHE A 300 -7.70 0.88 17.23
N ALA A 301 -6.65 0.49 17.98
CA ALA A 301 -5.63 1.40 18.46
C ALA A 301 -4.23 0.85 18.12
N ILE A 302 -3.46 1.59 17.34
CA ILE A 302 -2.14 1.17 16.85
C ILE A 302 -1.14 0.90 17.98
N TYR A 303 -1.16 1.69 19.05
CA TYR A 303 -0.27 1.50 20.18
C TYR A 303 -0.55 0.20 20.95
N HIS A 304 -1.84 -0.23 20.98
CA HIS A 304 -2.23 -1.53 21.52
C HIS A 304 -1.77 -2.67 20.60
N PHE A 305 -1.86 -2.46 19.27
CA PHE A 305 -1.34 -3.42 18.30
C PHE A 305 0.15 -3.68 18.53
N GLU A 306 0.96 -2.64 18.59
CA GLU A 306 2.41 -2.77 18.80
C GLU A 306 2.72 -3.46 20.12
N ALA A 307 2.14 -2.98 21.24
CA ALA A 307 2.46 -3.51 22.56
C ALA A 307 2.00 -4.96 22.75
N ILE A 308 0.75 -5.28 22.42
CA ILE A 308 0.14 -6.59 22.69
C ILE A 308 0.66 -7.66 21.73
N SER A 309 0.77 -7.36 20.43
CA SER A 309 1.24 -8.37 19.47
C SER A 309 2.70 -8.73 19.68
N LEU A 310 3.56 -7.73 19.94
CA LEU A 310 4.98 -7.98 20.12
C LEU A 310 5.31 -8.66 21.46
N SER A 311 4.69 -8.22 22.56
CA SER A 311 4.86 -8.89 23.85
C SER A 311 4.41 -10.35 23.80
N THR A 312 3.33 -10.64 23.07
CA THR A 312 2.87 -12.02 22.86
C THR A 312 3.85 -12.82 21.99
N ALA A 313 4.34 -12.22 20.88
CA ALA A 313 5.28 -12.86 19.98
C ALA A 313 6.61 -13.21 20.63
N MET A 314 7.11 -12.38 21.54
CA MET A 314 8.36 -12.61 22.30
C MET A 314 8.31 -13.87 23.16
N HIS A 315 7.13 -14.24 23.64
CA HIS A 315 6.93 -15.41 24.51
C HIS A 315 6.17 -16.55 23.83
N ILE A 316 6.03 -16.52 22.50
CA ILE A 316 5.12 -17.42 21.77
C ILE A 316 5.45 -18.90 21.97
N GLU A 317 6.72 -19.27 22.11
CA GLU A 317 7.15 -20.66 22.31
C GLU A 317 6.64 -21.27 23.63
N GLN A 318 6.44 -20.44 24.65
CA GLN A 318 5.83 -20.86 25.92
C GLN A 318 4.30 -20.78 25.82
N LEU A 319 3.78 -19.69 25.31
CA LEU A 319 2.35 -19.39 25.28
C LEU A 319 1.55 -20.34 24.38
N LYS A 320 2.12 -20.87 23.30
CA LYS A 320 1.46 -21.85 22.42
C LYS A 320 1.11 -23.19 23.09
N LYS A 321 1.73 -23.48 24.25
CA LYS A 321 1.53 -24.73 25.00
C LYS A 321 0.44 -24.64 26.08
N LEU A 322 -0.22 -23.50 26.23
CA LEU A 322 -1.20 -23.24 27.27
C LEU A 322 -2.46 -24.11 27.12
N ASN A 323 -2.93 -24.63 28.24
CA ASN A 323 -4.25 -25.28 28.32
C ASN A 323 -5.38 -24.25 28.51
N ASP A 324 -6.63 -24.69 28.42
CA ASP A 324 -7.81 -23.80 28.47
C ASP A 324 -7.91 -22.96 29.76
N LYS A 325 -7.47 -23.49 30.91
CA LYS A 325 -7.44 -22.74 32.18
C LYS A 325 -6.40 -21.62 32.10
N GLN A 326 -5.23 -21.93 31.63
CA GLN A 326 -4.13 -20.97 31.45
C GLN A 326 -4.46 -19.92 30.40
N LEU A 327 -5.16 -20.27 29.30
CA LEU A 327 -5.67 -19.31 28.31
C LEU A 327 -6.64 -18.29 28.92
N LYS A 328 -7.50 -18.71 29.86
CA LYS A 328 -8.40 -17.77 30.58
C LYS A 328 -7.60 -16.79 31.46
N ILE A 329 -6.55 -17.26 32.11
CA ILE A 329 -5.66 -16.39 32.90
C ILE A 329 -4.90 -15.44 31.99
N LEU A 330 -4.34 -15.92 30.87
CA LEU A 330 -3.68 -15.06 29.89
C LEU A 330 -4.63 -13.99 29.36
N LYS A 331 -5.89 -14.34 29.06
CA LYS A 331 -6.90 -13.36 28.67
C LYS A 331 -7.05 -12.26 29.71
N SER A 332 -7.20 -12.63 30.98
CA SER A 332 -7.31 -11.66 32.09
C SER A 332 -6.05 -10.80 32.23
N THR A 333 -4.88 -11.38 32.01
CA THR A 333 -3.59 -10.65 32.01
C THR A 333 -3.55 -9.62 30.89
N LEU A 334 -3.89 -9.99 29.65
CA LEU A 334 -3.93 -9.09 28.50
C LEU A 334 -4.99 -7.98 28.68
N GLU A 335 -6.11 -8.29 29.28
CA GLU A 335 -7.13 -7.27 29.64
C GLU A 335 -6.61 -6.32 30.73
N SER A 336 -5.92 -6.85 31.74
CA SER A 336 -5.36 -6.03 32.83
C SER A 336 -4.33 -5.01 32.31
N ILE A 337 -3.51 -5.35 31.31
CA ILE A 337 -2.60 -4.40 30.65
C ILE A 337 -3.39 -3.20 30.13
N LYS A 338 -4.51 -3.43 29.46
CA LYS A 338 -5.31 -2.38 28.81
C LYS A 338 -6.03 -1.47 29.79
N PHE A 339 -6.31 -1.96 31.01
CA PHE A 339 -6.97 -1.21 32.06
C PHE A 339 -5.98 -0.57 33.05
N ASP A 340 -4.69 -0.79 32.91
CA ASP A 340 -3.65 -0.17 33.74
C ASP A 340 -3.49 1.29 33.37
N ASP A 341 -3.56 2.19 34.37
CA ASP A 341 -3.48 3.64 34.16
C ASP A 341 -2.17 4.08 33.51
N ASN A 342 -1.05 3.40 33.82
CA ASN A 342 0.24 3.69 33.18
C ASN A 342 0.17 3.35 31.70
N PHE A 343 -0.39 2.20 31.33
CA PHE A 343 -0.54 1.80 29.94
C PHE A 343 -1.49 2.71 29.18
N ILE A 344 -2.61 3.11 29.81
CA ILE A 344 -3.53 4.12 29.26
C ILE A 344 -2.80 5.40 28.98
N ASN A 345 -2.00 5.91 29.93
CA ASN A 345 -1.20 7.12 29.76
C ASN A 345 -0.16 6.99 28.63
N MET A 346 0.47 5.81 28.45
CA MET A 346 1.41 5.52 27.36
C MET A 346 0.75 5.44 25.99
N THR A 347 -0.54 5.10 25.93
CA THR A 347 -1.26 4.78 24.68
C THR A 347 -2.34 5.79 24.28
N THR A 348 -2.57 6.82 25.08
CA THR A 348 -3.53 7.92 24.79
C THR A 348 -2.81 9.24 24.56
N GLY A 349 -3.41 10.10 23.73
CA GLY A 349 -2.85 11.40 23.33
C GLY A 349 -1.94 11.32 22.09
N GLY A 350 -1.57 12.48 21.55
CA GLY A 350 -0.68 12.62 20.39
C GLY A 350 0.80 12.60 20.76
N GLY A 351 1.68 12.59 19.74
CA GLY A 351 3.12 12.77 19.93
C GLY A 351 3.87 11.58 20.52
N LYS A 352 3.36 10.33 20.38
CA LYS A 352 3.96 9.12 20.98
C LYS A 352 4.59 8.16 19.95
N ASN A 353 4.84 8.67 18.75
CA ASN A 353 5.51 7.92 17.68
C ASN A 353 7.04 8.13 17.69
N TYR A 354 7.66 8.00 18.86
CA TYR A 354 9.12 8.04 19.05
C TYR A 354 9.61 6.71 19.58
N ALA A 355 10.90 6.43 19.43
CA ALA A 355 11.53 5.19 19.89
C ALA A 355 11.35 4.96 21.41
N GLY A 356 11.48 6.01 22.23
CA GLY A 356 11.28 5.92 23.68
C GLY A 356 9.87 5.43 24.05
N PRO A 357 8.79 6.16 23.71
CA PRO A 357 7.41 5.74 23.98
C PRO A 357 7.04 4.38 23.35
N LEU A 358 7.61 4.02 22.19
CA LEU A 358 7.40 2.69 21.61
C LEU A 358 8.00 1.60 22.52
N LYS A 359 9.27 1.76 22.92
CA LYS A 359 9.95 0.81 23.81
C LYS A 359 9.26 0.71 25.17
N GLU A 360 8.84 1.83 25.74
CA GLU A 360 8.15 1.88 27.04
C GLU A 360 6.85 1.06 27.02
N ARG A 361 5.99 1.26 26.01
CA ARG A 361 4.70 0.51 25.94
C ARG A 361 4.89 -0.97 25.63
N ILE A 362 5.89 -1.33 24.82
CA ILE A 362 6.21 -2.73 24.54
C ILE A 362 6.76 -3.40 25.80
N ASN A 363 7.74 -2.79 26.47
CA ASN A 363 8.36 -3.34 27.68
C ASN A 363 7.34 -3.46 28.82
N PHE A 364 6.40 -2.51 28.94
CA PHE A 364 5.33 -2.60 29.92
C PHE A 364 4.45 -3.84 29.69
N ALA A 365 4.01 -4.06 28.46
CA ALA A 365 3.18 -5.21 28.11
C ALA A 365 3.99 -6.52 28.21
N GLU A 366 5.23 -6.51 27.74
CA GLU A 366 6.15 -7.65 27.80
C GLU A 366 6.37 -8.11 29.23
N LYS A 367 6.65 -7.19 30.17
CA LYS A 367 6.83 -7.50 31.58
C LYS A 367 5.61 -8.26 32.15
N LYS A 368 4.40 -7.82 31.88
CA LYS A 368 3.17 -8.49 32.34
C LYS A 368 2.99 -9.88 31.73
N VAL A 369 3.35 -10.06 30.46
CA VAL A 369 3.31 -11.38 29.80
C VAL A 369 4.41 -12.29 30.32
N SER A 370 5.62 -11.78 30.54
CA SER A 370 6.74 -12.49 31.13
C SER A 370 6.44 -12.95 32.55
N ASP A 371 5.89 -12.07 33.40
CA ASP A 371 5.47 -12.42 34.78
C ASP A 371 4.42 -13.56 34.76
N PHE A 372 3.48 -13.52 33.81
CA PHE A 372 2.52 -14.61 33.59
C PHE A 372 3.25 -15.91 33.20
N CYS A 373 4.19 -15.87 32.24
CA CYS A 373 4.94 -17.05 31.80
C CYS A 373 5.80 -17.65 32.93
N ASN A 374 6.37 -16.81 33.80
CA ASN A 374 7.18 -17.27 34.96
C ASN A 374 6.33 -17.90 36.08
N GLY A 375 5.02 -17.64 36.09
CA GLY A 375 4.05 -18.22 37.04
C GLY A 375 3.35 -19.48 36.54
N LEU A 376 3.69 -19.98 35.33
CA LEU A 376 3.15 -21.23 34.76
C LEU A 376 3.77 -22.49 35.36
#